data_d306f5e9bcc5a25483fd83d3db1d952a
#
_entry.id   d306f5e9bcc5a25483fd83d3db1d952a
#
_cell.length_a   1.000
_cell.length_b   1.000
_cell.length_c   1.000
_cell.angle_alpha   90.00
_cell.angle_beta   90.00
_cell.angle_gamma   90.00
#
_symmetry.space_group_name_H-M   'P 1'
#
loop_
_entity.id
_entity.type
_entity.pdbx_description
1 polymer ?
#
loop_
_entity_poly.entity_id
_entity_poly.type
_entity_poly.pdbx_seq_one_letter_code
_entity_poly.pdbx_strand_id
1 'polypeptide(L)'
;MSFIFYILQLILPYHYTAMPLQLPVSPVETIYYIGNTSVSKEVYSSHKTSIGCLAEALFYESRGESSRGNKLIAQMVVNRTKSPQFPDTVCKVIKHKINGRYQYSYHHLPNTRKHLLKKNQATYNKMYRIADKVLTDNFEKRKILTKALYYKVCDVESEFFD
;
A
#
# COMPACT_ATOMS: atom_id res chain seq x y z
N MET A 1 84.19 -47.60 16.42
CA MET A 1 82.76 -47.75 16.87
C MET A 1 82.06 -46.41 16.47
N SER A 2 81.34 -46.48 15.37
CA SER A 2 80.68 -45.31 14.80
C SER A 2 79.21 -45.33 15.03
N PHE A 3 78.67 -44.41 15.79
CA PHE A 3 77.25 -44.27 16.02
C PHE A 3 76.68 -43.27 14.99
N ILE A 4 75.95 -43.79 14.04
CA ILE A 4 75.17 -42.95 13.05
C ILE A 4 73.84 -42.64 13.67
N PHE A 5 73.61 -41.37 14.02
CA PHE A 5 72.33 -40.90 14.42
C PHE A 5 71.48 -40.58 13.15
N TYR A 6 70.45 -41.45 12.96
CA TYR A 6 69.38 -41.14 11.97
C TYR A 6 68.42 -40.12 12.58
N ILE A 7 68.49 -38.88 12.11
CA ILE A 7 67.44 -37.88 12.39
C ILE A 7 66.36 -38.10 11.34
N LEU A 8 65.26 -38.75 11.74
CA LEU A 8 64.08 -38.84 10.92
C LEU A 8 63.34 -37.51 11.01
N GLN A 9 63.52 -36.62 10.04
CA GLN A 9 62.68 -35.44 9.92
C GLN A 9 61.31 -35.83 9.41
N LEU A 10 60.32 -35.83 10.31
CA LEU A 10 58.90 -35.92 9.97
C LEU A 10 58.51 -34.59 9.33
N ILE A 11 58.49 -34.52 8.00
CA ILE A 11 57.91 -33.44 7.23
C ILE A 11 56.38 -33.70 7.24
N LEU A 12 55.69 -33.06 8.17
CA LEU A 12 54.24 -33.00 8.12
C LEU A 12 53.86 -32.01 7.00
N PRO A 13 53.04 -32.42 6.01
CA PRO A 13 52.49 -31.48 5.06
C PRO A 13 51.52 -30.57 5.79
N TYR A 14 51.87 -29.28 5.92
CA TYR A 14 50.94 -28.22 6.32
C TYR A 14 49.88 -28.13 5.24
N HIS A 15 48.76 -28.78 5.44
CA HIS A 15 47.57 -28.53 4.66
C HIS A 15 47.06 -27.17 5.04
N TYR A 16 47.45 -26.14 4.30
CA TYR A 16 46.76 -24.87 4.29
C TYR A 16 45.39 -25.09 3.68
N THR A 17 44.40 -25.37 4.53
CA THR A 17 43.01 -25.22 4.15
C THR A 17 42.79 -23.71 4.07
N ALA A 18 42.83 -23.17 2.84
CA ALA A 18 42.39 -21.81 2.59
C ALA A 18 40.92 -21.72 3.04
N MET A 19 40.69 -21.10 4.19
CA MET A 19 39.35 -20.70 4.56
C MET A 19 38.83 -19.77 3.44
N PRO A 20 37.69 -20.07 2.80
CA PRO A 20 37.12 -19.13 1.85
C PRO A 20 36.86 -17.83 2.59
N LEU A 21 37.47 -16.74 2.13
CA LEU A 21 37.18 -15.39 2.59
C LEU A 21 35.68 -15.14 2.28
N GLN A 22 34.81 -15.42 3.24
CA GLN A 22 33.43 -14.96 3.18
C GLN A 22 33.47 -13.46 3.41
N LEU A 23 33.52 -12.70 2.31
CA LEU A 23 33.27 -11.28 2.36
C LEU A 23 31.87 -11.09 2.96
N PRO A 24 31.70 -10.20 3.95
CA PRO A 24 30.38 -9.93 4.48
C PRO A 24 29.51 -9.41 3.33
N VAL A 25 28.56 -10.23 2.90
CA VAL A 25 27.54 -9.79 1.95
C VAL A 25 26.69 -8.78 2.72
N SER A 26 26.90 -7.50 2.46
CA SER A 26 26.05 -6.46 2.98
C SER A 26 24.60 -6.79 2.56
N PRO A 27 23.63 -6.71 3.48
CA PRO A 27 22.25 -6.96 3.12
C PRO A 27 21.85 -6.02 1.99
N VAL A 28 21.36 -6.56 0.88
CA VAL A 28 20.85 -5.76 -0.23
C VAL A 28 19.65 -4.98 0.31
N GLU A 29 19.83 -3.68 0.52
CA GLU A 29 18.73 -2.82 0.93
C GLU A 29 17.68 -2.78 -0.17
N THR A 30 16.48 -3.28 0.14
CA THR A 30 15.35 -3.22 -0.78
C THR A 30 14.85 -1.78 -0.86
N ILE A 31 15.01 -1.15 -2.01
CA ILE A 31 14.51 0.20 -2.27
C ILE A 31 13.05 0.10 -2.69
N TYR A 32 12.18 0.85 -2.01
CA TYR A 32 10.76 0.94 -2.31
C TYR A 32 10.45 2.22 -3.08
N TYR A 33 9.50 2.14 -4.01
CA TYR A 33 9.09 3.29 -4.83
C TYR A 33 7.58 3.51 -4.78
N ILE A 34 7.18 4.79 -4.71
CA ILE A 34 5.81 5.24 -4.98
C ILE A 34 5.90 6.18 -6.19
N GLY A 35 5.38 5.73 -7.33
CA GLY A 35 5.65 6.39 -8.61
C GLY A 35 7.16 6.40 -8.90
N ASN A 36 7.73 7.59 -9.07
CA ASN A 36 9.15 7.78 -9.31
C ASN A 36 9.96 8.17 -8.05
N THR A 37 9.31 8.17 -6.88
CA THR A 37 9.93 8.60 -5.63
C THR A 37 10.36 7.41 -4.80
N SER A 38 11.63 7.33 -4.40
CA SER A 38 12.12 6.34 -3.44
C SER A 38 11.61 6.67 -2.04
N VAL A 39 11.19 5.66 -1.30
CA VAL A 39 10.57 5.81 0.03
C VAL A 39 11.04 4.71 0.98
N SER A 40 10.88 4.94 2.29
CA SER A 40 11.10 3.89 3.29
C SER A 40 10.05 2.79 3.18
N LYS A 41 10.37 1.62 3.75
CA LYS A 41 9.46 0.46 3.81
C LYS A 41 8.14 0.80 4.49
N GLU A 42 8.18 1.60 5.54
CA GLU A 42 7.01 2.01 6.34
C GLU A 42 6.07 2.87 5.50
N VAL A 43 6.62 3.86 4.79
CA VAL A 43 5.86 4.74 3.89
C VAL A 43 5.22 3.93 2.76
N TYR A 44 5.98 3.02 2.14
CA TYR A 44 5.47 2.13 1.11
C TYR A 44 4.34 1.23 1.63
N SER A 45 4.50 0.61 2.79
CA SER A 45 3.49 -0.26 3.40
C SER A 45 2.21 0.51 3.76
N SER A 46 2.34 1.72 4.30
CA SER A 46 1.22 2.62 4.58
C SER A 46 0.49 3.02 3.29
N HIS A 47 1.22 3.32 2.22
CA HIS A 47 0.65 3.64 0.92
C HIS A 47 -0.14 2.45 0.34
N LYS A 48 0.42 1.23 0.37
CA LYS A 48 -0.27 0.01 -0.07
C LYS A 48 -1.55 -0.26 0.72
N THR A 49 -1.52 -0.07 2.03
CA THR A 49 -2.70 -0.18 2.89
C THR A 49 -3.77 0.83 2.50
N SER A 50 -3.39 2.07 2.24
CA SER A 50 -4.29 3.13 1.78
C SER A 50 -4.95 2.82 0.43
N ILE A 51 -4.19 2.23 -0.51
CA ILE A 51 -4.72 1.77 -1.81
C ILE A 51 -5.81 0.72 -1.58
N GLY A 52 -5.55 -0.28 -0.73
CA GLY A 52 -6.52 -1.34 -0.42
C GLY A 52 -7.82 -0.79 0.16
N CYS A 53 -7.73 0.09 1.16
CA CYS A 53 -8.91 0.75 1.75
C CYS A 53 -9.70 1.54 0.72
N LEU A 54 -9.03 2.35 -0.10
CA LEU A 54 -9.68 3.19 -1.11
C LEU A 54 -10.33 2.35 -2.22
N ALA A 55 -9.63 1.32 -2.70
CA ALA A 55 -10.16 0.39 -3.71
C ALA A 55 -11.43 -0.32 -3.24
N GLU A 56 -11.44 -0.74 -1.98
CA GLU A 56 -12.61 -1.37 -1.37
C GLU A 56 -13.79 -0.40 -1.30
N ALA A 57 -13.58 0.84 -0.88
CA ALA A 57 -14.61 1.86 -0.85
C ALA A 57 -15.18 2.14 -2.25
N LEU A 58 -14.31 2.33 -3.25
CA LEU A 58 -14.75 2.52 -4.64
C LEU A 58 -15.56 1.33 -5.18
N PHE A 59 -15.14 0.10 -4.83
CA PHE A 59 -15.84 -1.10 -5.27
C PHE A 59 -17.28 -1.16 -4.74
N TYR A 60 -17.52 -0.79 -3.48
CA TYR A 60 -18.86 -0.86 -2.90
C TYR A 60 -19.73 0.35 -3.23
N GLU A 61 -19.14 1.53 -3.26
CA GLU A 61 -19.92 2.78 -3.38
C GLU A 61 -20.06 3.29 -4.83
N SER A 62 -19.12 2.93 -5.70
CA SER A 62 -19.07 3.58 -7.01
C SER A 62 -18.70 2.68 -8.21
N ARG A 63 -18.79 1.37 -8.06
CA ARG A 63 -18.43 0.42 -9.15
C ARG A 63 -19.24 0.59 -10.43
N GLY A 64 -20.43 1.16 -10.36
CA GLY A 64 -21.29 1.47 -11.51
C GLY A 64 -20.94 2.76 -12.22
N GLU A 65 -20.11 3.60 -11.59
CA GLU A 65 -19.75 4.89 -12.13
C GLU A 65 -18.71 4.81 -13.26
N SER A 66 -18.63 5.86 -14.05
CA SER A 66 -17.57 6.01 -15.06
C SER A 66 -16.19 6.03 -14.41
N SER A 67 -15.13 5.71 -15.16
CA SER A 67 -13.75 5.80 -14.66
C SER A 67 -13.38 7.21 -14.18
N ARG A 68 -13.99 8.26 -14.77
CA ARG A 68 -13.81 9.65 -14.33
C ARG A 68 -14.52 9.88 -13.00
N GLY A 69 -15.76 9.43 -12.84
CA GLY A 69 -16.51 9.51 -11.59
C GLY A 69 -15.78 8.83 -10.44
N ASN A 70 -15.33 7.59 -10.66
CA ASN A 70 -14.53 6.85 -9.67
C ASN A 70 -13.25 7.59 -9.22
N LYS A 71 -12.54 8.25 -10.17
CA LYS A 71 -11.35 9.06 -9.83
C LYS A 71 -11.73 10.31 -9.00
N LEU A 72 -12.86 10.96 -9.30
CA LEU A 72 -13.32 12.11 -8.53
C LEU A 72 -13.70 11.71 -7.11
N ILE A 73 -14.39 10.58 -6.93
CA ILE A 73 -14.73 10.03 -5.62
C ILE A 73 -13.46 9.65 -4.84
N ALA A 74 -12.50 9.00 -5.49
CA ALA A 74 -11.20 8.71 -4.88
C ALA A 74 -10.47 9.98 -4.43
N GLN A 75 -10.43 11.01 -5.28
CA GLN A 75 -9.82 12.29 -4.94
C GLN A 75 -10.51 12.98 -3.77
N MET A 76 -11.83 12.91 -3.69
CA MET A 76 -12.59 13.44 -2.55
C MET A 76 -12.18 12.78 -1.23
N VAL A 77 -12.00 11.44 -1.21
CA VAL A 77 -11.51 10.73 -0.01
C VAL A 77 -10.12 11.24 0.39
N VAL A 78 -9.22 11.44 -0.58
CA VAL A 78 -7.88 11.99 -0.32
C VAL A 78 -7.97 13.45 0.18
N ASN A 79 -8.88 14.27 -0.36
CA ASN A 79 -9.07 15.64 0.13
C ASN A 79 -9.54 15.67 1.59
N ARG A 80 -10.41 14.72 1.98
CA ARG A 80 -10.86 14.59 3.37
C ARG A 80 -9.70 14.36 4.32
N THR A 81 -8.68 13.58 3.97
CA THR A 81 -7.50 13.38 4.84
C THR A 81 -6.71 14.65 5.11
N LYS A 82 -6.90 15.69 4.30
CA LYS A 82 -6.24 17.01 4.40
C LYS A 82 -7.11 18.06 5.10
N SER A 83 -8.36 17.74 5.38
CA SER A 83 -9.32 18.63 6.02
C SER A 83 -9.40 18.36 7.53
N PRO A 84 -9.38 19.38 8.39
CA PRO A 84 -9.49 19.22 9.84
C PRO A 84 -10.82 18.61 10.31
N GLN A 85 -11.83 18.57 9.43
CA GLN A 85 -13.14 17.98 9.73
C GLN A 85 -13.14 16.45 9.64
N PHE A 86 -12.08 15.82 9.12
CA PHE A 86 -12.00 14.41 8.86
C PHE A 86 -10.73 13.80 9.45
N PRO A 87 -10.69 12.47 9.66
CA PRO A 87 -9.47 11.78 10.02
C PRO A 87 -8.35 11.97 8.99
N ASP A 88 -7.11 11.85 9.46
CA ASP A 88 -5.86 12.15 8.73
C ASP A 88 -5.39 11.06 7.75
N THR A 89 -5.99 9.87 7.74
CA THR A 89 -5.62 8.78 6.84
C THR A 89 -6.80 8.24 6.06
N VAL A 90 -6.54 7.74 4.85
CA VAL A 90 -7.55 7.17 3.95
C VAL A 90 -8.39 6.10 4.65
N CYS A 91 -7.75 5.14 5.32
CA CYS A 91 -8.46 4.07 6.00
C CYS A 91 -9.32 4.58 7.17
N LYS A 92 -8.87 5.60 7.89
CA LYS A 92 -9.65 6.22 8.97
C LYS A 92 -10.84 7.02 8.42
N VAL A 93 -10.64 7.76 7.31
CA VAL A 93 -11.75 8.46 6.61
C VAL A 93 -12.83 7.49 6.19
N ILE A 94 -12.44 6.35 5.59
CA ILE A 94 -13.39 5.34 5.13
C ILE A 94 -14.13 4.67 6.29
N LYS A 95 -13.47 4.49 7.43
CA LYS A 95 -14.06 3.92 8.65
C LYS A 95 -14.70 4.97 9.57
N HIS A 96 -14.74 6.23 9.14
CA HIS A 96 -15.27 7.31 9.96
C HIS A 96 -16.76 7.13 10.23
N LYS A 97 -17.15 7.41 11.47
CA LYS A 97 -18.54 7.38 11.90
C LYS A 97 -19.03 8.78 12.19
N ILE A 98 -20.22 9.11 11.71
CA ILE A 98 -20.97 10.31 12.11
C ILE A 98 -22.21 9.83 12.85
N ASN A 99 -22.45 10.37 14.05
CA ASN A 99 -23.55 9.96 14.92
C ASN A 99 -23.62 8.44 15.13
N GLY A 100 -22.47 7.77 15.29
CA GLY A 100 -22.37 6.33 15.51
C GLY A 100 -22.52 5.45 14.26
N ARG A 101 -22.87 6.02 13.10
CA ARG A 101 -23.05 5.30 11.83
C ARG A 101 -21.86 5.49 10.91
N TYR A 102 -21.42 4.41 10.24
CA TYR A 102 -20.40 4.50 9.21
C TYR A 102 -20.91 5.31 8.02
N GLN A 103 -20.08 6.22 7.50
CA GLN A 103 -20.40 6.96 6.26
C GLN A 103 -20.47 6.05 5.04
N TYR A 104 -19.71 4.95 5.06
CA TYR A 104 -19.70 3.93 4.01
C TYR A 104 -20.51 2.72 4.46
N SER A 105 -21.65 2.50 3.82
CA SER A 105 -22.71 1.53 4.23
C SER A 105 -22.22 0.09 4.32
N TYR A 106 -21.26 -0.29 3.48
CA TYR A 106 -20.74 -1.66 3.40
C TYR A 106 -20.03 -2.13 4.68
N HIS A 107 -19.66 -1.24 5.59
CA HIS A 107 -19.08 -1.62 6.88
C HIS A 107 -20.06 -2.32 7.81
N HIS A 108 -21.36 -2.24 7.55
CA HIS A 108 -22.37 -2.95 8.32
C HIS A 108 -22.57 -4.42 7.90
N LEU A 109 -21.96 -4.87 6.77
CA LEU A 109 -22.20 -6.20 6.18
C LEU A 109 -20.91 -7.00 5.95
N PRO A 110 -20.12 -7.36 6.99
CA PRO A 110 -18.77 -7.91 6.82
C PRO A 110 -18.70 -9.25 6.08
N ASN A 111 -19.66 -10.15 6.25
CA ASN A 111 -19.64 -11.49 5.64
C ASN A 111 -20.00 -11.45 4.15
N THR A 112 -20.97 -10.66 3.77
CA THR A 112 -21.37 -10.44 2.37
C THR A 112 -20.27 -9.77 1.57
N ARG A 113 -19.49 -8.94 2.21
CA ARG A 113 -18.39 -8.17 1.66
C ARG A 113 -17.29 -9.03 0.99
N LYS A 114 -16.74 -10.00 1.74
CA LYS A 114 -15.69 -10.89 1.24
C LYS A 114 -16.14 -11.73 0.04
N HIS A 115 -17.40 -12.17 0.05
CA HIS A 115 -17.95 -12.96 -1.04
C HIS A 115 -18.09 -12.14 -2.34
N LEU A 116 -18.60 -10.92 -2.25
CA LEU A 116 -18.75 -10.03 -3.40
C LEU A 116 -17.42 -9.67 -4.06
N LEU A 117 -16.38 -9.39 -3.27
CA LEU A 117 -15.03 -9.11 -3.81
C LEU A 117 -14.48 -10.30 -4.59
N LYS A 118 -14.57 -11.52 -4.03
CA LYS A 118 -14.13 -12.75 -4.71
C LYS A 118 -14.85 -12.98 -6.03
N LYS A 119 -16.18 -12.78 -6.05
CA LYS A 119 -17.00 -12.98 -7.26
C LYS A 119 -16.72 -11.95 -8.35
N ASN A 120 -16.27 -10.75 -7.99
CA ASN A 120 -16.10 -9.61 -8.90
C ASN A 120 -14.64 -9.11 -8.95
N GLN A 121 -13.67 -10.03 -8.98
CA GLN A 121 -12.24 -9.72 -8.91
C GLN A 121 -11.78 -8.73 -10.00
N ALA A 122 -12.28 -8.86 -11.24
CA ALA A 122 -11.94 -7.95 -12.33
C ALA A 122 -12.34 -6.49 -12.02
N THR A 123 -13.55 -6.31 -11.49
CA THR A 123 -14.04 -4.98 -11.07
C THR A 123 -13.23 -4.44 -9.90
N TYR A 124 -12.92 -5.26 -8.90
CA TYR A 124 -12.06 -4.85 -7.79
C TYR A 124 -10.67 -4.43 -8.28
N ASN A 125 -10.06 -5.18 -9.17
CA ASN A 125 -8.76 -4.85 -9.75
C ASN A 125 -8.79 -3.52 -10.53
N LYS A 126 -9.91 -3.20 -11.19
CA LYS A 126 -10.11 -1.88 -11.82
C LYS A 126 -10.13 -0.77 -10.75
N MET A 127 -10.87 -0.94 -9.65
CA MET A 127 -10.93 0.03 -8.55
C MET A 127 -9.55 0.19 -7.88
N TYR A 128 -8.82 -0.91 -7.70
CA TYR A 128 -7.47 -0.89 -7.15
C TYR A 128 -6.52 -0.04 -8.00
N ARG A 129 -6.54 -0.19 -9.34
CA ARG A 129 -5.72 0.64 -10.25
C ARG A 129 -6.11 2.12 -10.21
N ILE A 130 -7.39 2.43 -10.05
CA ILE A 130 -7.86 3.82 -9.90
C ILE A 130 -7.37 4.40 -8.57
N ALA A 131 -7.50 3.65 -7.48
CA ALA A 131 -7.03 4.06 -6.16
C ALA A 131 -5.52 4.30 -6.14
N ASP A 132 -4.74 3.36 -6.67
CA ASP A 132 -3.28 3.47 -6.80
C ASP A 132 -2.88 4.72 -7.58
N LYS A 133 -3.48 4.93 -8.75
CA LYS A 133 -3.20 6.12 -9.58
C LYS A 133 -3.49 7.42 -8.86
N VAL A 134 -4.64 7.55 -8.20
CA VAL A 134 -5.02 8.79 -7.50
C VAL A 134 -4.13 9.05 -6.30
N LEU A 135 -3.81 8.03 -5.51
CA LEU A 135 -2.92 8.16 -4.34
C LEU A 135 -1.48 8.48 -4.75
N THR A 136 -0.97 7.84 -5.79
CA THR A 136 0.36 8.12 -6.34
C THR A 136 0.46 9.53 -6.90
N ASP A 137 -0.53 9.98 -7.70
CA ASP A 137 -0.56 11.36 -8.22
C ASP A 137 -0.62 12.41 -7.09
N ASN A 138 -1.36 12.12 -6.01
CA ASN A 138 -1.39 12.99 -4.83
C ASN A 138 -0.08 12.98 -4.03
N PHE A 139 0.55 11.82 -3.88
CA PHE A 139 1.85 11.68 -3.21
C PHE A 139 2.93 12.48 -3.95
N GLU A 140 2.99 12.38 -5.27
CA GLU A 140 3.92 13.10 -6.12
C GLU A 140 3.49 14.55 -6.43
N LYS A 141 2.39 15.02 -5.85
CA LYS A 141 1.83 16.38 -6.06
C LYS A 141 1.54 16.73 -7.53
N ARG A 142 1.25 15.70 -8.36
CA ARG A 142 1.10 15.90 -9.81
C ARG A 142 -0.22 16.57 -10.19
N LYS A 143 -1.34 15.92 -9.94
CA LYS A 143 -2.66 16.37 -10.41
C LYS A 143 -3.74 16.22 -9.36
N ILE A 144 -4.36 17.31 -8.98
CA ILE A 144 -5.57 17.34 -8.15
C ILE A 144 -6.77 17.48 -9.07
N LEU A 145 -7.65 16.47 -9.07
CA LEU A 145 -8.82 16.42 -9.96
C LEU A 145 -9.97 17.33 -9.49
N THR A 146 -10.10 17.45 -8.18
CA THR A 146 -11.12 18.29 -7.52
C THR A 146 -10.67 18.64 -6.11
N LYS A 147 -11.20 19.73 -5.55
CA LYS A 147 -11.04 20.12 -4.14
C LYS A 147 -12.27 19.73 -3.30
N ALA A 148 -13.29 19.11 -3.90
CA ALA A 148 -14.53 18.74 -3.23
C ALA A 148 -14.27 17.78 -2.05
N LEU A 149 -15.05 17.94 -1.00
CA LEU A 149 -15.10 17.06 0.19
C LEU A 149 -16.35 16.17 0.19
N TYR A 150 -17.33 16.51 -0.65
CA TYR A 150 -18.62 15.82 -0.76
C TYR A 150 -18.99 15.62 -2.22
N TYR A 151 -19.81 14.61 -2.48
CA TYR A 151 -20.48 14.41 -3.76
C TYR A 151 -21.95 14.06 -3.52
N LYS A 152 -22.80 14.39 -4.48
CA LYS A 152 -24.17 13.89 -4.52
C LYS A 152 -24.49 13.39 -5.94
N VAL A 153 -25.39 12.46 -6.03
CA VAL A 153 -25.99 12.04 -7.30
C VAL A 153 -27.03 13.07 -7.70
N CYS A 154 -27.03 13.49 -8.98
CA CYS A 154 -27.84 14.62 -9.45
C CYS A 154 -29.35 14.47 -9.24
N ASP A 155 -29.85 13.24 -9.09
CA ASP A 155 -31.29 12.95 -9.01
C ASP A 155 -31.80 12.67 -7.58
N VAL A 156 -30.95 12.86 -6.56
CA VAL A 156 -31.33 12.63 -5.15
C VAL A 156 -31.27 13.96 -4.39
N GLU A 157 -32.41 14.46 -3.96
CA GLU A 157 -32.47 15.48 -2.91
C GLU A 157 -31.82 14.90 -1.66
N SER A 158 -30.73 15.48 -1.20
CA SER A 158 -30.07 15.07 0.03
C SER A 158 -30.22 16.16 1.08
N GLU A 159 -30.76 15.79 2.23
CA GLU A 159 -30.92 16.68 3.40
C GLU A 159 -29.58 17.20 3.98
N PHE A 160 -28.45 16.85 3.34
CA PHE A 160 -27.12 17.24 3.79
C PHE A 160 -26.57 18.54 3.18
N PHE A 161 -27.36 19.27 2.38
CA PHE A 161 -26.90 20.46 1.65
C PHE A 161 -27.75 21.72 1.92
N ASP A 162 -28.61 21.69 2.95
CA ASP A 162 -29.29 22.87 3.48
C ASP A 162 -28.53 23.54 4.61
#